data_be6c63526da4ef113a02d3fe7ee783cd
#
_entry.id   be6c63526da4ef113a02d3fe7ee783cd
#
_cell.length_a   1.000
_cell.length_b   1.000
_cell.length_c   1.000
_cell.angle_alpha   90.00
_cell.angle_beta   90.00
_cell.angle_gamma   90.00
#
_symmetry.space_group_name_H-M   'P 1'
#
loop_
_entity.id
_entity.type
_entity.pdbx_description
1 polymer ?
#
loop_
_entity_poly.entity_id
_entity_poly.type
_entity_poly.pdbx_seq_one_letter_code
_entity_poly.pdbx_strand_id
1 'polypeptide(L)'
;MNKSKILLLAALTMLAACSNDEEQEVKVPQQSNQETFVADKGEIVLQMIHPNAVTRATETAFENTDSIGVFVTLQDAALQIAGNVVNNELFTYNGTSWSSKRKVYWNEGEHNVYAYYPYAKRVNDINDYSFQVLADQSTTWGLTHSDFLWASKAGVEASDNPVGMQFAHKLSKVVVVLQKGENYTGDIPNETEVYVHSTVTKAVVDLSTGDVAKDDYAGTASIRAFQNSATQYTAIVVPQSITTRRPLVEVVTGGVSYLMEGKISLKPGMQHTLTVTLDKNAEQTKIDIGGEIVGW
;
A
#
# COMPACT_ATOMS: atom_id res chain seq x y z
N MET A 1 1.77 -79.59 0.17
CA MET A 1 0.59 -80.26 -0.44
C MET A 1 -0.16 -79.15 -1.18
N ASN A 2 0.01 -79.11 -2.50
CA ASN A 2 -0.93 -79.55 -3.55
C ASN A 2 -2.24 -78.66 -3.53
N LYS A 3 -2.70 -78.07 -4.54
CA LYS A 3 -2.69 -78.16 -6.02
C LYS A 3 -3.45 -76.94 -6.54
N SER A 4 -3.04 -76.27 -7.55
CA SER A 4 -3.23 -76.50 -8.99
C SER A 4 -4.54 -75.96 -9.59
N LYS A 5 -4.39 -75.03 -10.58
CA LYS A 5 -5.00 -75.02 -11.94
C LYS A 5 -6.47 -74.48 -12.01
N ILE A 6 -6.93 -73.76 -13.01
CA ILE A 6 -6.80 -73.75 -14.49
C ILE A 6 -7.49 -72.48 -15.01
N LEU A 7 -6.87 -71.74 -15.85
CA LEU A 7 -7.12 -71.33 -17.22
C LEU A 7 -8.57 -71.47 -17.77
N LEU A 8 -9.15 -70.35 -18.29
CA LEU A 8 -9.83 -70.41 -19.57
C LEU A 8 -9.80 -69.05 -20.29
N LEU A 9 -9.38 -69.15 -21.52
CA LEU A 9 -9.23 -68.21 -22.58
C LEU A 9 -10.53 -68.05 -23.34
N ALA A 10 -10.96 -66.86 -23.72
CA ALA A 10 -11.79 -66.68 -24.90
C ALA A 10 -11.57 -65.27 -25.48
N ALA A 11 -11.03 -65.27 -26.66
CA ALA A 11 -10.91 -64.14 -27.56
C ALA A 11 -12.22 -63.98 -28.35
N LEU A 12 -12.51 -62.76 -28.77
CA LEU A 12 -12.88 -62.37 -30.14
C LEU A 12 -13.21 -60.90 -30.31
N THR A 13 -12.43 -60.27 -31.10
CA THR A 13 -12.50 -59.46 -32.37
C THR A 13 -13.14 -58.10 -32.35
N MET A 14 -12.26 -57.16 -32.68
CA MET A 14 -12.25 -56.08 -33.66
C MET A 14 -13.53 -55.28 -33.92
N LEU A 15 -13.39 -53.96 -33.80
CA LEU A 15 -13.64 -53.04 -34.90
C LEU A 15 -12.92 -51.69 -34.62
N ALA A 16 -12.13 -51.29 -35.62
CA ALA A 16 -11.39 -50.03 -35.63
C ALA A 16 -12.32 -48.85 -35.94
N ALA A 17 -12.12 -47.74 -35.23
CA ALA A 17 -12.43 -46.41 -35.75
C ALA A 17 -11.37 -45.46 -35.23
N CYS A 18 -10.58 -44.90 -36.13
CA CYS A 18 -9.62 -43.84 -35.92
C CYS A 18 -10.34 -42.53 -35.53
N SER A 19 -9.93 -41.91 -34.46
CA SER A 19 -9.88 -40.46 -34.38
C SER A 19 -8.68 -40.08 -33.52
N ASN A 20 -7.73 -39.39 -34.15
CA ASN A 20 -6.62 -38.74 -33.49
C ASN A 20 -7.16 -37.61 -32.60
N ASP A 21 -7.06 -37.79 -31.29
CA ASP A 21 -7.00 -36.71 -30.37
C ASP A 21 -5.66 -36.84 -29.61
N GLU A 22 -4.74 -35.97 -29.91
CA GLU A 22 -3.51 -35.81 -29.14
C GLU A 22 -3.91 -35.31 -27.71
N GLU A 23 -3.86 -36.22 -26.75
CA GLU A 23 -3.83 -35.86 -25.34
C GLU A 23 -2.53 -35.07 -25.07
N GLN A 24 -2.66 -33.74 -25.02
CA GLN A 24 -1.63 -32.93 -24.43
C GLN A 24 -1.58 -33.25 -22.94
N GLU A 25 -0.53 -33.96 -22.52
CA GLU A 25 -0.12 -34.05 -21.12
C GLU A 25 0.03 -32.60 -20.58
N VAL A 26 -0.93 -32.18 -19.78
CA VAL A 26 -0.79 -30.98 -18.95
C VAL A 26 0.30 -31.30 -17.92
N LYS A 27 1.53 -30.84 -18.23
CA LYS A 27 2.60 -30.78 -17.26
C LYS A 27 2.17 -29.87 -16.13
N VAL A 28 1.77 -30.48 -15.01
CA VAL A 28 1.62 -29.78 -13.73
C VAL A 28 2.96 -29.10 -13.45
N PRO A 29 3.00 -27.76 -13.22
CA PRO A 29 4.23 -27.11 -12.86
C PRO A 29 4.77 -27.76 -11.58
N GLN A 30 5.99 -28.24 -11.63
CA GLN A 30 6.71 -28.65 -10.43
C GLN A 30 6.70 -27.49 -9.46
N GLN A 31 6.19 -27.72 -8.26
CA GLN A 31 6.34 -26.80 -7.13
C GLN A 31 7.80 -26.41 -7.06
N SER A 32 8.08 -25.12 -7.30
CA SER A 32 9.36 -24.52 -6.98
C SER A 32 9.62 -24.81 -5.50
N ASN A 33 10.76 -25.38 -5.20
CA ASN A 33 11.26 -25.50 -3.84
C ASN A 33 11.28 -24.08 -3.26
N GLN A 34 10.23 -23.71 -2.53
CA GLN A 34 10.28 -22.57 -1.65
C GLN A 34 11.29 -22.94 -0.57
N GLU A 35 12.44 -22.30 -0.61
CA GLU A 35 13.37 -22.35 0.51
C GLU A 35 12.58 -21.81 1.72
N THR A 36 12.20 -22.72 2.61
CA THR A 36 11.59 -22.37 3.88
C THR A 36 12.69 -21.65 4.68
N PHE A 37 12.49 -20.34 4.92
CA PHE A 37 13.34 -19.57 5.81
C PHE A 37 13.26 -20.21 7.20
N VAL A 38 14.40 -20.74 7.68
CA VAL A 38 14.53 -21.27 9.04
C VAL A 38 15.27 -20.21 9.86
N ALA A 39 14.55 -19.58 10.78
CA ALA A 39 15.13 -18.62 11.71
C ALA A 39 16.06 -19.33 12.73
N ASP A 40 17.11 -18.65 13.16
CA ASP A 40 17.90 -19.08 14.29
C ASP A 40 17.06 -18.95 15.57
N LYS A 41 17.39 -19.81 16.57
CA LYS A 41 16.67 -19.78 17.85
C LYS A 41 16.76 -18.40 18.51
N GLY A 42 15.59 -17.84 18.86
CA GLY A 42 15.46 -16.51 19.46
C GLY A 42 15.64 -15.35 18.46
N GLU A 43 15.77 -15.62 17.16
CA GLU A 43 15.77 -14.58 16.12
C GLU A 43 14.38 -13.95 16.01
N ILE A 44 14.34 -12.61 15.88
CA ILE A 44 13.10 -11.86 15.66
C ILE A 44 12.66 -12.05 14.22
N VAL A 45 11.59 -12.81 14.01
CA VAL A 45 10.96 -13.01 12.71
C VAL A 45 9.66 -12.23 12.67
N LEU A 46 9.47 -11.44 11.63
CA LEU A 46 8.28 -10.59 11.46
C LEU A 46 7.53 -10.99 10.20
N GLN A 47 6.21 -11.05 10.32
CA GLN A 47 5.29 -11.19 9.19
C GLN A 47 4.50 -9.89 9.03
N MET A 48 4.82 -9.13 8.00
CA MET A 48 4.15 -7.86 7.73
C MET A 48 2.89 -8.10 6.92
N ILE A 49 1.78 -7.54 7.39
CA ILE A 49 0.46 -7.65 6.77
C ILE A 49 0.11 -6.26 6.23
N HIS A 50 -0.01 -6.15 4.91
CA HIS A 50 -0.40 -4.90 4.24
C HIS A 50 -1.83 -4.52 4.62
N PRO A 51 -2.18 -3.24 4.81
CA PRO A 51 -3.52 -2.83 5.21
C PRO A 51 -4.61 -3.29 4.23
N ASN A 52 -4.32 -3.28 2.95
CA ASN A 52 -5.28 -3.64 1.89
C ASN A 52 -5.24 -5.12 1.45
N ALA A 53 -4.56 -6.00 2.19
CA ALA A 53 -4.45 -7.42 1.82
C ALA A 53 -5.80 -8.16 1.68
N VAL A 54 -6.90 -7.54 2.09
CA VAL A 54 -8.26 -8.10 2.04
C VAL A 54 -9.10 -7.54 0.88
N THR A 55 -8.67 -6.47 0.20
CA THR A 55 -9.42 -5.84 -0.89
C THR A 55 -8.74 -6.03 -2.24
N ARG A 56 -9.53 -6.30 -3.30
CA ARG A 56 -9.06 -6.64 -4.66
C ARG A 56 -8.65 -5.43 -5.51
N ALA A 57 -7.85 -4.50 -4.99
CA ALA A 57 -7.33 -3.37 -5.76
C ALA A 57 -5.80 -3.42 -5.86
N THR A 58 -5.21 -2.85 -6.88
CA THR A 58 -3.80 -2.97 -7.30
C THR A 58 -2.74 -2.36 -6.35
N GLU A 59 -3.13 -1.90 -5.17
CA GLU A 59 -2.24 -1.37 -4.12
C GLU A 59 -2.32 -2.25 -2.85
N THR A 60 -2.35 -3.57 -3.00
CA THR A 60 -2.81 -4.48 -1.95
C THR A 60 -1.74 -5.31 -1.29
N ALA A 61 -0.48 -5.15 -1.67
CA ALA A 61 0.61 -5.96 -1.14
C ALA A 61 1.93 -5.19 -1.18
N PHE A 62 2.84 -5.57 -0.30
CA PHE A 62 4.23 -5.15 -0.42
C PHE A 62 4.88 -5.77 -1.65
N GLU A 63 5.74 -5.00 -2.31
CA GLU A 63 6.47 -5.42 -3.50
C GLU A 63 7.90 -5.86 -3.17
N ASN A 64 8.49 -6.65 -4.05
CA ASN A 64 9.89 -7.03 -3.92
C ASN A 64 10.78 -5.79 -3.80
N THR A 65 11.67 -5.77 -2.83
CA THR A 65 12.55 -4.66 -2.42
C THR A 65 11.93 -3.60 -1.51
N ASP A 66 10.64 -3.68 -1.20
CA ASP A 66 10.06 -2.82 -0.17
C ASP A 66 10.83 -2.94 1.14
N SER A 67 10.96 -1.83 1.82
CA SER A 67 11.79 -1.73 3.01
C SER A 67 11.11 -0.96 4.11
N ILE A 68 11.17 -1.52 5.32
CA ILE A 68 10.57 -0.95 6.53
C ILE A 68 11.63 -0.73 7.61
N GLY A 69 11.36 0.24 8.49
CA GLY A 69 12.12 0.44 9.71
C GLY A 69 11.44 -0.25 10.89
N VAL A 70 12.22 -0.97 11.68
CA VAL A 70 11.73 -1.71 12.83
C VAL A 70 12.44 -1.28 14.10
N PHE A 71 11.65 -1.03 15.14
CA PHE A 71 12.12 -0.84 16.51
C PHE A 71 11.53 -1.91 17.40
N VAL A 72 12.29 -2.34 18.41
CA VAL A 72 11.79 -3.22 19.48
C VAL A 72 12.27 -2.68 20.81
N THR A 73 11.35 -2.48 21.76
CA THR A 73 11.65 -2.08 23.14
C THR A 73 11.28 -3.21 24.10
N LEU A 74 11.80 -3.17 25.31
CA LEU A 74 11.16 -3.88 26.42
C LEU A 74 9.77 -3.27 26.66
N GLN A 75 8.82 -4.05 27.19
CA GLN A 75 7.43 -3.63 27.33
C GLN A 75 7.26 -2.34 28.14
N ASP A 76 8.01 -2.19 29.23
CA ASP A 76 7.92 -1.03 30.10
C ASP A 76 8.83 0.14 29.67
N ALA A 77 9.53 0.00 28.55
CA ALA A 77 10.44 1.02 28.04
C ALA A 77 9.76 1.85 26.93
N ALA A 78 9.89 3.17 27.04
CA ALA A 78 9.48 4.07 25.97
C ALA A 78 10.34 3.88 24.72
N LEU A 79 9.74 4.02 23.54
CA LEU A 79 10.47 4.02 22.28
C LEU A 79 11.42 5.23 22.20
N GLN A 80 12.68 4.98 21.85
CA GLN A 80 13.73 6.00 21.74
C GLN A 80 14.47 5.84 20.40
N ILE A 81 15.27 6.84 20.04
CA ILE A 81 16.12 6.77 18.82
C ILE A 81 17.15 5.64 18.94
N ALA A 82 17.69 5.43 20.14
CA ALA A 82 18.69 4.43 20.45
C ALA A 82 18.51 3.90 21.87
N GLY A 83 19.14 2.75 22.19
CA GLY A 83 19.00 2.12 23.50
C GLY A 83 17.85 1.13 23.60
N ASN A 84 17.08 0.93 22.52
CA ASN A 84 16.09 -0.13 22.43
C ASN A 84 16.76 -1.50 22.20
N VAL A 85 16.00 -2.57 22.27
CA VAL A 85 16.43 -3.93 21.87
C VAL A 85 16.82 -3.93 20.39
N VAL A 86 15.99 -3.30 19.54
CA VAL A 86 16.27 -3.07 18.13
C VAL A 86 16.02 -1.59 17.80
N ASN A 87 16.98 -0.96 17.13
CA ASN A 87 16.95 0.47 16.82
C ASN A 87 16.92 0.66 15.30
N ASN A 88 15.77 1.03 14.75
CA ASN A 88 15.57 1.35 13.34
C ASN A 88 16.25 0.34 12.39
N GLU A 89 16.09 -0.95 12.66
CA GLU A 89 16.66 -1.98 11.77
C GLU A 89 15.89 -2.04 10.46
N LEU A 90 16.66 -2.14 9.37
CA LEU A 90 16.13 -2.29 8.03
C LEU A 90 15.68 -3.73 7.80
N PHE A 91 14.39 -3.91 7.53
CA PHE A 91 13.85 -5.14 6.97
C PHE A 91 13.46 -4.92 5.52
N THR A 92 13.83 -5.86 4.66
CA THR A 92 13.53 -5.81 3.22
C THR A 92 12.69 -7.03 2.83
N TYR A 93 11.71 -6.81 1.97
CA TYR A 93 10.87 -7.85 1.42
C TYR A 93 11.50 -8.43 0.15
N ASN A 94 11.63 -9.74 0.04
CA ASN A 94 12.19 -10.43 -1.12
C ASN A 94 11.13 -11.01 -2.07
N GLY A 95 9.87 -10.60 -1.90
CA GLY A 95 8.72 -11.15 -2.63
C GLY A 95 8.04 -12.34 -1.93
N THR A 96 8.65 -12.88 -0.86
CA THR A 96 8.12 -14.03 -0.11
C THR A 96 8.18 -13.80 1.40
N SER A 97 9.29 -13.25 1.89
CA SER A 97 9.54 -13.05 3.33
C SER A 97 10.27 -11.74 3.59
N TRP A 98 10.17 -11.28 4.83
CA TRP A 98 10.90 -10.14 5.33
C TRP A 98 12.16 -10.59 6.05
N SER A 99 13.27 -9.94 5.78
CA SER A 99 14.54 -10.23 6.43
C SER A 99 15.34 -8.97 6.67
N SER A 100 16.09 -8.94 7.76
CA SER A 100 17.07 -7.90 8.05
C SER A 100 18.46 -8.33 7.59
N LYS A 101 19.28 -7.36 7.19
CA LYS A 101 20.68 -7.64 6.84
C LYS A 101 21.47 -8.13 8.06
N ARG A 102 21.19 -7.56 9.21
CA ARG A 102 21.75 -7.96 10.50
C ARG A 102 20.70 -8.72 11.27
N LYS A 103 20.95 -9.99 11.61
CA LYS A 103 20.07 -10.77 12.47
C LYS A 103 19.86 -10.07 13.81
N VAL A 104 18.63 -9.98 14.23
CA VAL A 104 18.21 -9.37 15.49
C VAL A 104 17.51 -10.41 16.35
N TYR A 105 17.72 -10.33 17.66
CA TYR A 105 17.28 -11.36 18.61
C TYR A 105 16.49 -10.74 19.75
N TRP A 106 15.59 -11.53 20.31
CA TRP A 106 14.86 -11.16 21.53
C TRP A 106 15.81 -11.11 22.73
N ASN A 107 15.55 -10.16 23.60
CA ASN A 107 16.04 -10.20 24.99
C ASN A 107 15.07 -11.01 25.85
N GLU A 108 15.36 -11.16 27.14
CA GLU A 108 14.41 -11.70 28.10
C GLU A 108 13.26 -10.71 28.36
N GLY A 109 12.04 -11.25 28.61
CA GLY A 109 10.85 -10.47 28.93
C GLY A 109 9.92 -10.23 27.77
N GLU A 110 8.91 -9.39 27.99
CA GLU A 110 7.95 -8.97 26.97
C GLU A 110 8.43 -7.71 26.26
N HIS A 111 7.98 -7.55 25.01
CA HIS A 111 8.47 -6.50 24.13
C HIS A 111 7.33 -5.74 23.47
N ASN A 112 7.60 -4.49 23.05
CA ASN A 112 6.79 -3.77 22.09
C ASN A 112 7.55 -3.67 20.77
N VAL A 113 6.87 -3.98 19.68
CA VAL A 113 7.40 -3.92 18.31
C VAL A 113 6.72 -2.79 17.58
N TYR A 114 7.50 -1.94 16.91
CA TYR A 114 7.03 -0.83 16.07
C TYR A 114 7.65 -0.97 14.68
N ALA A 115 6.84 -0.74 13.65
CA ALA A 115 7.31 -0.79 12.28
C ALA A 115 6.69 0.33 11.44
N TYR A 116 7.45 0.88 10.50
CA TYR A 116 6.97 1.93 9.60
C TYR A 116 7.52 1.76 8.18
N TYR A 117 6.77 2.22 7.21
CA TYR A 117 7.11 2.25 5.78
C TYR A 117 6.89 3.66 5.22
N PRO A 118 7.74 4.13 4.31
CA PRO A 118 8.98 3.52 3.84
C PRO A 118 10.15 3.69 4.84
N TYR A 119 11.14 2.79 4.78
CA TYR A 119 12.33 2.89 5.62
C TYR A 119 13.10 4.19 5.42
N ALA A 120 13.49 4.81 6.52
CA ALA A 120 14.43 5.91 6.52
C ALA A 120 15.72 5.52 7.26
N LYS A 121 16.87 5.73 6.61
CA LYS A 121 18.18 5.41 7.19
C LYS A 121 18.45 6.14 8.51
N ARG A 122 17.84 7.31 8.69
CA ARG A 122 18.00 8.13 9.90
C ARG A 122 16.63 8.56 10.42
N VAL A 123 16.41 8.31 11.69
CA VAL A 123 15.32 8.85 12.48
C VAL A 123 15.99 9.74 13.52
N ASN A 124 15.72 11.04 13.48
CA ASN A 124 16.35 12.00 14.38
C ASN A 124 15.53 12.25 15.64
N ASP A 125 14.23 12.02 15.57
CA ASP A 125 13.28 12.14 16.66
C ASP A 125 12.17 11.09 16.48
N ILE A 126 11.73 10.46 17.55
CA ILE A 126 10.65 9.48 17.55
C ILE A 126 9.29 10.14 17.47
N ASN A 127 9.12 11.26 18.19
CA ASN A 127 7.83 11.93 18.30
C ASN A 127 7.64 13.05 17.26
N ASP A 128 8.72 13.39 16.54
CA ASP A 128 8.74 14.41 15.48
C ASP A 128 9.49 13.91 14.24
N TYR A 129 9.10 12.72 13.77
CA TYR A 129 9.67 12.18 12.53
C TYR A 129 9.08 12.90 11.31
N SER A 130 9.94 13.56 10.55
CA SER A 130 9.53 14.30 9.35
C SER A 130 9.37 13.36 8.16
N PHE A 131 8.16 13.35 7.56
CA PHE A 131 7.86 12.63 6.33
C PHE A 131 7.42 13.58 5.22
N GLN A 132 7.87 13.34 3.99
CA GLN A 132 7.58 14.19 2.84
C GLN A 132 6.76 13.44 1.80
N VAL A 133 5.53 13.91 1.55
CA VAL A 133 4.72 13.49 0.41
C VAL A 133 5.26 14.15 -0.86
N LEU A 134 5.42 13.39 -1.93
CA LEU A 134 5.94 13.91 -3.20
C LEU A 134 4.90 14.78 -3.92
N ALA A 135 5.37 15.87 -4.51
CA ALA A 135 4.52 16.74 -5.32
C ALA A 135 4.16 16.12 -6.69
N ASP A 136 5.02 15.29 -7.24
CA ASP A 136 4.73 14.51 -8.45
C ASP A 136 4.46 13.05 -8.08
N GLN A 137 3.19 12.68 -8.11
CA GLN A 137 2.71 11.32 -7.90
C GLN A 137 2.17 10.69 -9.19
N SER A 138 2.49 11.26 -10.36
CA SER A 138 1.98 10.77 -11.65
C SER A 138 2.50 9.39 -12.06
N THR A 139 3.48 8.86 -11.35
CA THR A 139 4.04 7.52 -11.53
C THR A 139 3.71 6.61 -10.35
N THR A 140 3.71 5.29 -10.55
CA THR A 140 3.56 4.31 -9.47
C THR A 140 4.57 4.58 -8.35
N TRP A 141 5.84 4.84 -8.70
CA TRP A 141 6.87 5.17 -7.72
C TRP A 141 6.52 6.42 -6.90
N GLY A 142 6.09 7.49 -7.55
CA GLY A 142 5.70 8.74 -6.87
C GLY A 142 4.53 8.54 -5.92
N LEU A 143 3.52 7.76 -6.33
CA LEU A 143 2.35 7.42 -5.50
C LEU A 143 2.76 6.57 -4.29
N THR A 144 3.44 5.43 -4.50
CA THR A 144 3.80 4.50 -3.43
C THR A 144 4.78 5.09 -2.42
N HIS A 145 5.75 5.92 -2.88
CA HIS A 145 6.69 6.59 -1.98
C HIS A 145 6.09 7.79 -1.23
N SER A 146 4.87 8.19 -1.59
CA SER A 146 4.09 9.19 -0.85
C SER A 146 3.21 8.57 0.22
N ASP A 147 3.10 7.25 0.30
CA ASP A 147 2.32 6.59 1.33
C ASP A 147 3.17 6.31 2.58
N PHE A 148 2.55 6.50 3.73
CA PHE A 148 3.16 6.21 5.03
C PHE A 148 2.32 5.19 5.78
N LEU A 149 2.92 4.02 6.01
CA LEU A 149 2.29 2.95 6.78
C LEU A 149 2.96 2.80 8.14
N TRP A 150 2.17 2.43 9.14
CA TRP A 150 2.67 2.18 10.48
C TRP A 150 1.95 1.00 11.12
N ALA A 151 2.69 0.24 11.94
CA ALA A 151 2.19 -0.88 12.72
C ALA A 151 2.84 -0.91 14.09
N SER A 152 2.11 -1.35 15.10
CA SER A 152 2.68 -1.70 16.42
C SER A 152 2.04 -2.96 16.99
N LYS A 153 2.78 -3.62 17.86
CA LYS A 153 2.29 -4.74 18.67
C LYS A 153 2.96 -4.73 20.02
N ALA A 154 2.14 -4.63 21.06
CA ALA A 154 2.59 -4.64 22.44
C ALA A 154 2.50 -6.04 23.08
N GLY A 155 3.26 -6.28 24.14
CA GLY A 155 3.20 -7.51 24.92
C GLY A 155 3.62 -8.75 24.14
N VAL A 156 4.66 -8.63 23.32
CA VAL A 156 5.19 -9.74 22.53
C VAL A 156 6.19 -10.53 23.38
N GLU A 157 5.88 -11.78 23.68
CA GLU A 157 6.82 -12.71 24.31
C GLU A 157 7.89 -13.17 23.30
N ALA A 158 9.11 -13.34 23.80
CA ALA A 158 10.20 -13.91 23.00
C ALA A 158 9.84 -15.31 22.48
N SER A 159 9.88 -15.49 21.17
CA SER A 159 9.41 -16.71 20.49
C SER A 159 10.12 -16.89 19.16
N ASP A 160 10.28 -18.15 18.75
CA ASP A 160 10.78 -18.51 17.41
C ASP A 160 9.67 -18.40 16.35
N ASN A 161 8.43 -18.10 16.76
CA ASN A 161 7.32 -17.92 15.82
C ASN A 161 7.31 -16.51 15.24
N PRO A 162 6.90 -16.34 13.96
CA PRO A 162 6.76 -15.02 13.35
C PRO A 162 5.74 -14.15 14.08
N VAL A 163 6.11 -12.89 14.34
CA VAL A 163 5.20 -11.89 14.91
C VAL A 163 4.45 -11.19 13.77
N GLY A 164 3.13 -11.36 13.74
CA GLY A 164 2.26 -10.67 12.77
C GLY A 164 2.15 -9.18 13.11
N MET A 165 2.50 -8.31 12.15
CA MET A 165 2.42 -6.86 12.23
C MET A 165 1.40 -6.36 11.21
N GLN A 166 0.23 -5.90 11.67
CA GLN A 166 -0.80 -5.32 10.82
C GLN A 166 -0.51 -3.84 10.59
N PHE A 167 -0.16 -3.48 9.36
CA PHE A 167 0.02 -2.08 8.97
C PHE A 167 -1.30 -1.36 8.76
N ALA A 168 -1.26 -0.04 8.93
CA ALA A 168 -2.36 0.86 8.60
C ALA A 168 -1.81 2.08 7.84
N HIS A 169 -2.57 2.55 6.86
CA HIS A 169 -2.31 3.84 6.21
C HIS A 169 -2.49 4.97 7.20
N LYS A 170 -1.56 5.91 7.22
CA LYS A 170 -1.57 7.04 8.16
C LYS A 170 -1.82 8.38 7.48
N LEU A 171 -1.74 8.41 6.15
CA LEU A 171 -2.06 9.58 5.35
C LEU A 171 -3.51 9.55 4.88
N SER A 172 -3.90 10.53 4.07
CA SER A 172 -5.21 10.59 3.43
C SER A 172 -5.06 10.28 1.95
N LYS A 173 -5.99 9.51 1.40
CA LYS A 173 -6.11 9.24 -0.05
C LYS A 173 -7.20 10.11 -0.63
N VAL A 174 -6.87 10.87 -1.67
CA VAL A 174 -7.84 11.63 -2.47
C VAL A 174 -8.02 10.92 -3.80
N VAL A 175 -9.25 10.54 -4.10
CA VAL A 175 -9.64 9.97 -5.40
C VAL A 175 -10.49 11.01 -6.12
N VAL A 176 -10.03 11.45 -7.29
CA VAL A 176 -10.78 12.37 -8.16
C VAL A 176 -11.40 11.57 -9.30
N VAL A 177 -12.73 11.61 -9.39
CA VAL A 177 -13.50 10.96 -10.45
C VAL A 177 -13.99 12.03 -11.41
N LEU A 178 -13.63 11.91 -12.69
CA LEU A 178 -14.09 12.80 -13.74
C LEU A 178 -15.37 12.25 -14.36
N GLN A 179 -16.38 13.10 -14.50
CA GLN A 179 -17.64 12.82 -15.17
C GLN A 179 -17.89 13.84 -16.28
N LYS A 180 -18.57 13.42 -17.35
CA LYS A 180 -18.97 14.32 -18.41
C LYS A 180 -20.31 14.97 -18.04
N GLY A 181 -20.37 16.31 -18.09
CA GLY A 181 -21.62 17.07 -18.01
C GLY A 181 -22.42 17.00 -19.31
N GLU A 182 -23.62 17.56 -19.30
CA GLU A 182 -24.56 17.48 -20.43
C GLU A 182 -24.01 18.07 -21.74
N ASN A 183 -23.17 19.11 -21.63
CA ASN A 183 -22.62 19.80 -22.80
C ASN A 183 -21.20 19.35 -23.14
N TYR A 184 -20.63 18.38 -22.44
CA TYR A 184 -19.31 17.84 -22.73
C TYR A 184 -19.39 16.89 -23.93
N THR A 185 -18.60 17.17 -24.98
CA THR A 185 -18.60 16.37 -26.21
C THR A 185 -17.31 15.60 -26.39
N GLY A 186 -17.40 14.39 -26.91
CA GLY A 186 -16.23 13.52 -27.11
C GLY A 186 -15.80 12.78 -25.84
N ASP A 187 -14.67 12.13 -25.89
CA ASP A 187 -14.07 11.44 -24.75
C ASP A 187 -13.10 12.34 -23.98
N ILE A 188 -12.90 12.05 -22.70
CA ILE A 188 -11.87 12.71 -21.89
C ILE A 188 -10.51 12.26 -22.43
N PRO A 189 -9.63 13.18 -22.88
CA PRO A 189 -8.34 12.83 -23.41
C PRO A 189 -7.47 12.04 -22.43
N ASN A 190 -6.70 11.08 -22.93
CA ASN A 190 -5.80 10.26 -22.09
C ASN A 190 -4.65 11.07 -21.46
N GLU A 191 -4.27 12.19 -22.08
CA GLU A 191 -3.27 13.15 -21.58
C GLU A 191 -3.82 14.12 -20.53
N THR A 192 -5.01 13.86 -20.00
CA THR A 192 -5.60 14.65 -18.91
C THR A 192 -4.74 14.52 -17.64
N GLU A 193 -4.46 15.66 -17.01
CA GLU A 193 -3.74 15.75 -15.75
C GLU A 193 -4.66 16.28 -14.66
N VAL A 194 -4.48 15.77 -13.45
CA VAL A 194 -5.23 16.22 -12.26
C VAL A 194 -4.25 16.62 -11.17
N TYR A 195 -4.52 17.78 -10.57
CA TYR A 195 -3.74 18.33 -9.48
C TYR A 195 -4.61 18.54 -8.25
N VAL A 196 -4.07 18.22 -7.07
CA VAL A 196 -4.64 18.57 -5.77
C VAL A 196 -3.82 19.73 -5.19
N HIS A 197 -4.49 20.85 -4.93
CA HIS A 197 -3.87 22.10 -4.54
C HIS A 197 -4.03 22.42 -3.05
N SER A 198 -3.33 23.46 -2.59
CA SER A 198 -3.44 24.04 -1.24
C SER A 198 -3.14 23.05 -0.11
N THR A 199 -2.40 21.98 -0.39
CA THR A 199 -2.02 20.98 0.59
C THR A 199 -0.59 21.21 1.09
N VAL A 200 -0.38 21.07 2.40
CA VAL A 200 0.96 20.94 2.97
C VAL A 200 1.43 19.53 2.69
N THR A 201 2.62 19.35 2.12
CA THR A 201 3.17 18.06 1.72
C THR A 201 4.14 17.46 2.75
N LYS A 202 4.46 18.22 3.80
CA LYS A 202 5.31 17.77 4.89
C LYS A 202 4.48 17.37 6.10
N ALA A 203 4.70 16.15 6.58
CA ALA A 203 4.08 15.59 7.76
C ALA A 203 5.07 15.48 8.91
N VAL A 204 4.54 15.55 10.11
CA VAL A 204 5.19 15.19 11.38
C VAL A 204 4.51 13.91 11.88
N VAL A 205 5.31 12.91 12.20
CA VAL A 205 4.85 11.59 12.64
C VAL A 205 5.41 11.28 14.02
N ASP A 206 4.56 10.87 14.93
CA ASP A 206 4.97 10.20 16.16
C ASP A 206 5.09 8.68 15.88
N LEU A 207 6.31 8.17 15.82
CA LEU A 207 6.56 6.75 15.54
C LEU A 207 6.16 5.84 16.71
N SER A 208 5.97 6.37 17.91
CA SER A 208 5.52 5.59 19.07
C SER A 208 4.02 5.31 19.07
N THR A 209 3.22 6.20 18.46
CA THR A 209 1.75 6.07 18.37
C THR A 209 1.25 5.88 16.95
N GLY A 210 2.05 6.26 15.95
CA GLY A 210 1.65 6.32 14.54
C GLY A 210 0.73 7.49 14.23
N ASP A 211 0.65 8.49 15.10
CA ASP A 211 -0.11 9.72 14.83
C ASP A 211 0.61 10.57 13.79
N VAL A 212 -0.17 11.17 12.89
CA VAL A 212 0.34 12.02 11.81
C VAL A 212 -0.38 13.36 11.79
N ALA A 213 0.40 14.42 11.74
CA ALA A 213 -0.08 15.79 11.55
C ALA A 213 0.68 16.48 10.40
N LYS A 214 0.08 17.52 9.82
CA LYS A 214 0.82 18.39 8.91
C LYS A 214 1.87 19.21 9.68
N ASP A 215 2.99 19.48 9.04
CA ASP A 215 3.96 20.46 9.55
C ASP A 215 3.37 21.87 9.38
N ASP A 216 3.09 22.54 10.51
CA ASP A 216 2.48 23.86 10.52
C ASP A 216 3.41 24.98 9.97
N TYR A 217 4.71 24.70 9.88
CA TYR A 217 5.71 25.63 9.37
C TYR A 217 6.01 25.42 7.87
N ALA A 218 5.51 24.35 7.28
CA ALA A 218 5.71 24.07 5.86
C ALA A 218 4.71 24.84 4.99
N GLY A 219 5.16 25.23 3.81
CA GLY A 219 4.30 25.83 2.80
C GLY A 219 3.37 24.82 2.12
N THR A 220 2.33 25.35 1.48
CA THR A 220 1.44 24.54 0.63
C THR A 220 2.06 24.30 -0.75
N ALA A 221 1.72 23.17 -1.37
CA ALA A 221 2.12 22.81 -2.72
C ALA A 221 0.94 22.25 -3.51
N SER A 222 1.18 21.98 -4.79
CA SER A 222 0.28 21.26 -5.67
C SER A 222 0.83 19.85 -5.86
N ILE A 223 -0.05 18.86 -5.79
CA ILE A 223 0.28 17.45 -6.00
C ILE A 223 -0.31 17.01 -7.33
N ARG A 224 0.53 16.56 -8.26
CA ARG A 224 0.09 15.93 -9.50
C ARG A 224 -0.32 14.49 -9.20
N ALA A 225 -1.58 14.16 -9.46
CA ALA A 225 -2.18 12.88 -9.13
C ALA A 225 -1.76 11.77 -10.09
N PHE A 226 -1.78 10.54 -9.62
CA PHE A 226 -1.62 9.32 -10.41
C PHE A 226 -2.90 9.04 -11.22
N GLN A 227 -2.76 8.73 -12.50
CA GLN A 227 -3.88 8.35 -13.36
C GLN A 227 -4.14 6.84 -13.26
N ASN A 228 -5.23 6.46 -12.56
CA ASN A 228 -5.66 5.07 -12.49
C ASN A 228 -6.39 4.60 -13.76
N SER A 229 -7.16 5.53 -14.37
CA SER A 229 -7.88 5.33 -15.62
C SER A 229 -8.12 6.67 -16.32
N ALA A 230 -8.75 6.68 -17.48
CA ALA A 230 -9.11 7.92 -18.19
C ALA A 230 -9.99 8.87 -17.34
N THR A 231 -10.69 8.35 -16.32
CA THR A 231 -11.64 9.11 -15.51
C THR A 231 -11.36 9.04 -14.01
N GLN A 232 -10.30 8.39 -13.57
CA GLN A 232 -10.01 8.26 -12.14
C GLN A 232 -8.54 8.58 -11.84
N TYR A 233 -8.31 9.42 -10.85
CA TYR A 233 -7.00 9.89 -10.43
C TYR A 233 -6.87 9.77 -8.92
N THR A 234 -5.67 9.45 -8.44
CA THR A 234 -5.39 9.25 -7.01
C THR A 234 -4.21 10.11 -6.58
N ALA A 235 -4.33 10.74 -5.42
CA ALA A 235 -3.23 11.41 -4.75
C ALA A 235 -3.21 11.04 -3.26
N ILE A 236 -2.01 10.83 -2.72
CA ILE A 236 -1.75 10.70 -1.29
C ILE A 236 -1.42 12.09 -0.75
N VAL A 237 -2.08 12.50 0.30
CA VAL A 237 -1.95 13.83 0.89
C VAL A 237 -1.81 13.73 2.41
N VAL A 238 -1.11 14.68 3.00
CA VAL A 238 -1.01 14.77 4.46
C VAL A 238 -2.39 15.12 5.05
N PRO A 239 -2.85 14.45 6.12
CA PRO A 239 -4.10 14.77 6.79
C PRO A 239 -4.14 16.23 7.24
N GLN A 240 -5.14 16.96 6.79
CA GLN A 240 -5.27 18.40 7.08
C GLN A 240 -6.65 18.93 6.76
N SER A 241 -6.99 20.09 7.32
CA SER A 241 -8.24 20.78 7.02
C SER A 241 -7.99 22.07 6.24
N ILE A 242 -8.64 22.19 5.07
CA ILE A 242 -8.72 23.41 4.27
C ILE A 242 -10.06 24.06 4.61
N THR A 243 -10.03 25.00 5.55
CA THR A 243 -11.24 25.61 6.16
C THR A 243 -11.79 26.81 5.39
N THR A 244 -10.98 27.44 4.56
CA THR A 244 -11.38 28.54 3.67
C THR A 244 -11.48 28.04 2.23
N ARG A 245 -12.36 28.65 1.45
CA ARG A 245 -12.46 28.33 0.02
C ARG A 245 -11.16 28.73 -0.68
N ARG A 246 -10.48 27.74 -1.29
CA ARG A 246 -9.21 27.87 -2.00
C ARG A 246 -9.19 26.94 -3.21
N PRO A 247 -8.28 27.16 -4.18
CA PRO A 247 -7.99 26.16 -5.19
C PRO A 247 -7.80 24.77 -4.55
N LEU A 248 -8.58 23.80 -4.98
CA LEU A 248 -8.59 22.45 -4.40
C LEU A 248 -8.22 21.39 -5.43
N VAL A 249 -8.91 21.38 -6.56
CA VAL A 249 -8.65 20.45 -7.67
C VAL A 249 -8.53 21.24 -8.97
N GLU A 250 -7.54 20.90 -9.76
CA GLU A 250 -7.39 21.37 -11.14
C GLU A 250 -7.36 20.18 -12.08
N VAL A 251 -8.12 20.26 -13.14
CA VAL A 251 -8.10 19.29 -14.25
C VAL A 251 -7.61 20.00 -15.49
N VAL A 252 -6.51 19.53 -16.05
CA VAL A 252 -5.94 20.06 -17.30
C VAL A 252 -6.22 19.02 -18.40
N THR A 253 -7.06 19.39 -19.36
CA THR A 253 -7.47 18.48 -20.43
C THR A 253 -7.76 19.25 -21.72
N GLY A 254 -7.35 18.73 -22.86
CA GLY A 254 -7.56 19.37 -24.17
C GLY A 254 -6.99 20.80 -24.27
N GLY A 255 -5.93 21.11 -23.52
CA GLY A 255 -5.31 22.45 -23.46
C GLY A 255 -6.08 23.47 -22.61
N VAL A 256 -7.10 23.03 -21.87
CA VAL A 256 -7.91 23.87 -20.98
C VAL A 256 -7.66 23.45 -19.52
N SER A 257 -7.49 24.42 -18.62
CA SER A 257 -7.43 24.21 -17.18
C SER A 257 -8.78 24.52 -16.54
N TYR A 258 -9.28 23.57 -15.74
CA TYR A 258 -10.51 23.66 -14.98
C TYR A 258 -10.15 23.69 -13.50
N LEU A 259 -10.08 24.86 -12.90
CA LEU A 259 -9.72 25.06 -11.50
C LEU A 259 -10.95 25.16 -10.62
N MET A 260 -11.11 24.23 -9.70
CA MET A 260 -12.22 24.21 -8.74
C MET A 260 -11.72 24.58 -7.34
N GLU A 261 -12.49 25.42 -6.68
CA GLU A 261 -12.26 25.83 -5.30
C GLU A 261 -13.18 25.12 -4.33
N GLY A 262 -12.67 24.81 -3.15
CA GLY A 262 -13.45 24.10 -2.14
C GLY A 262 -12.88 24.22 -0.74
N LYS A 263 -13.56 23.56 0.19
CA LYS A 263 -13.14 23.31 1.58
C LYS A 263 -13.22 21.82 1.82
N ILE A 264 -12.23 21.25 2.48
CA ILE A 264 -12.19 19.81 2.76
C ILE A 264 -11.46 19.54 4.07
N SER A 265 -11.87 18.49 4.79
CA SER A 265 -11.15 17.95 5.92
C SER A 265 -10.66 16.54 5.56
N LEU A 266 -9.38 16.42 5.31
CA LEU A 266 -8.70 15.19 4.96
C LEU A 266 -8.29 14.45 6.24
N LYS A 267 -8.84 13.26 6.44
CA LYS A 267 -8.66 12.47 7.67
C LYS A 267 -7.60 11.39 7.49
N PRO A 268 -6.76 11.12 8.51
CA PRO A 268 -5.76 10.05 8.44
C PRO A 268 -6.42 8.68 8.22
N GLY A 269 -5.78 7.84 7.39
CA GLY A 269 -6.26 6.50 7.07
C GLY A 269 -7.57 6.44 6.31
N MET A 270 -8.01 7.55 5.69
CA MET A 270 -9.29 7.62 4.99
C MET A 270 -9.10 8.00 3.52
N GLN A 271 -9.89 7.39 2.66
CA GLN A 271 -10.07 7.78 1.26
C GLN A 271 -11.21 8.79 1.15
N HIS A 272 -10.97 9.88 0.45
CA HIS A 272 -11.93 10.92 0.13
C HIS A 272 -12.16 10.95 -1.38
N THR A 273 -13.38 10.70 -1.81
CA THR A 273 -13.74 10.73 -3.24
C THR A 273 -14.32 12.10 -3.59
N LEU A 274 -13.74 12.73 -4.61
CA LEU A 274 -14.18 14.00 -5.18
C LEU A 274 -14.66 13.75 -6.60
N THR A 275 -15.85 14.21 -6.94
CA THR A 275 -16.38 14.08 -8.30
C THR A 275 -16.31 15.43 -9.02
N VAL A 276 -15.62 15.46 -10.15
CA VAL A 276 -15.52 16.63 -11.03
C VAL A 276 -16.36 16.38 -12.26
N THR A 277 -17.42 17.16 -12.44
CA THR A 277 -18.25 17.14 -13.64
C THR A 277 -17.72 18.18 -14.62
N LEU A 278 -17.04 17.72 -15.67
CA LEU A 278 -16.51 18.56 -16.73
C LEU A 278 -17.63 19.00 -17.68
N ASP A 279 -17.69 20.27 -18.00
CA ASP A 279 -18.62 20.79 -19.01
C ASP A 279 -17.86 21.50 -20.13
N LYS A 280 -18.55 21.89 -21.20
CA LYS A 280 -17.95 22.57 -22.37
C LYS A 280 -17.18 23.84 -21.99
N ASN A 281 -17.70 24.58 -21.00
CA ASN A 281 -17.07 25.78 -20.48
C ASN A 281 -16.53 25.53 -19.07
N ALA A 282 -15.34 26.03 -18.77
CA ALA A 282 -14.72 25.91 -17.46
C ALA A 282 -15.62 26.45 -16.32
N GLU A 283 -16.38 27.50 -16.58
CA GLU A 283 -17.31 28.11 -15.62
C GLU A 283 -18.51 27.19 -15.25
N GLN A 284 -18.84 26.21 -16.10
CA GLN A 284 -19.91 25.25 -15.89
C GLN A 284 -19.42 23.95 -15.23
N THR A 285 -18.10 23.77 -15.15
CA THR A 285 -17.49 22.63 -14.45
C THR A 285 -17.74 22.72 -12.95
N LYS A 286 -18.13 21.60 -12.36
CA LYS A 286 -18.52 21.51 -10.94
C LYS A 286 -17.66 20.47 -10.24
N ILE A 287 -17.41 20.71 -8.96
CA ILE A 287 -16.82 19.73 -8.06
C ILE A 287 -17.82 19.39 -6.96
N ASP A 288 -18.04 18.10 -6.74
CA ASP A 288 -18.71 17.56 -5.55
C ASP A 288 -17.62 17.04 -4.58
N ILE A 289 -17.56 17.71 -3.43
CA ILE A 289 -16.61 17.39 -2.34
C ILE A 289 -17.29 16.47 -1.30
N GLY A 290 -18.61 16.31 -1.39
CA GLY A 290 -19.43 15.49 -0.49
C GLY A 290 -19.43 14.00 -0.81
N GLY A 291 -18.50 13.51 -1.60
CA GLY A 291 -18.38 12.12 -1.97
C GLY A 291 -18.07 11.19 -0.80
N GLU A 292 -17.98 9.91 -1.09
CA GLU A 292 -17.78 8.86 -0.09
C GLU A 292 -16.46 9.05 0.67
N ILE A 293 -16.50 8.88 2.01
CA ILE A 293 -15.33 8.81 2.88
C ILE A 293 -15.32 7.41 3.50
N VAL A 294 -14.34 6.61 3.11
CA VAL A 294 -14.19 5.22 3.56
C VAL A 294 -12.81 4.99 4.16
N GLY A 295 -12.67 3.93 4.95
CA GLY A 295 -11.36 3.49 5.41
C GLY A 295 -10.48 3.10 4.24
N TRP A 296 -9.21 3.42 4.33
CA TRP A 296 -8.21 3.12 3.31
C TRP A 296 -7.10 2.27 3.86
#